data_528a7807bb56380a0f04c7b4e3de9b7e
#
_entry.id   528a7807bb56380a0f04c7b4e3de9b7e
#
_cell.length_a   1.000
_cell.length_b   1.000
_cell.length_c   1.000
_cell.angle_alpha   90.00
_cell.angle_beta   90.00
_cell.angle_gamma   90.00
#
_symmetry.space_group_name_H-M   'P 1'
#
loop_
_entity.id
_entity.type
_entity.pdbx_description
1 polymer ?
#
loop_
_entity_poly.entity_id
_entity_poly.type
_entity_poly.pdbx_seq_one_letter_code
_entity_poly.pdbx_strand_id
1 'polypeptide(L)'
;MGVHLIRSRLNFDFLTGYNTRGVSYTFGHEVIRDFLKQHDLDIVCRAHQVVEDGYEFQAARGLVTIFSAPNYCGEFDNAGGMMCVDTGLCCSFKVLRPMNTKKSHEEAVEAD
;
A
#
# COMPACT_ATOMS: atom_id res chain seq x y z
N MET A 1 5.84 -7.33 7.66
CA MET A 1 6.38 -8.30 6.69
C MET A 1 7.12 -7.52 5.62
N GLY A 2 8.43 -7.52 5.66
CA GLY A 2 9.24 -6.81 4.68
C GLY A 2 9.28 -7.58 3.36
N VAL A 3 9.21 -6.90 2.23
CA VAL A 3 9.53 -7.49 0.94
C VAL A 3 11.03 -7.80 0.96
N HIS A 4 11.40 -9.08 1.09
CA HIS A 4 12.78 -9.51 0.92
C HIS A 4 13.09 -9.59 -0.57
N LEU A 5 13.79 -8.59 -1.09
CA LEU A 5 14.36 -8.68 -2.42
C LEU A 5 15.59 -9.59 -2.39
N ILE A 6 15.48 -10.76 -3.02
CA ILE A 6 16.62 -11.65 -3.26
C ILE A 6 17.51 -10.99 -4.31
N ARG A 7 18.79 -10.83 -3.97
CA ARG A 7 19.83 -10.22 -4.77
C ARG A 7 20.14 -11.09 -5.99
N SER A 8 19.58 -10.80 -7.15
CA SER A 8 20.08 -11.29 -8.42
C SER A 8 21.01 -10.26 -9.05
N ARG A 9 22.05 -10.72 -9.76
CA ARG A 9 23.14 -9.95 -10.35
C ARG A 9 22.68 -9.01 -11.49
N LEU A 10 21.93 -7.98 -11.17
CA LEU A 10 21.71 -6.85 -12.07
C LEU A 10 22.32 -5.62 -11.41
N ASN A 11 22.96 -4.76 -12.19
CA ASN A 11 23.55 -3.51 -11.72
C ASN A 11 22.47 -2.60 -11.08
N PHE A 12 22.18 -2.85 -9.82
CA PHE A 12 21.16 -2.15 -9.03
C PHE A 12 21.64 -0.80 -8.47
N ASP A 13 22.88 -0.42 -8.69
CA ASP A 13 23.51 0.69 -7.97
C ASP A 13 22.93 2.08 -8.28
N PHE A 14 22.11 2.20 -9.32
CA PHE A 14 21.58 3.50 -9.74
C PHE A 14 20.12 3.77 -9.30
N LEU A 15 19.40 2.75 -8.87
CA LEU A 15 17.94 2.84 -8.65
C LEU A 15 17.50 2.47 -7.22
N THR A 16 18.45 2.09 -6.38
CA THR A 16 18.21 1.74 -4.97
C THR A 16 18.99 2.66 -4.05
N GLY A 17 18.39 3.04 -2.95
CA GLY A 17 19.03 3.85 -1.90
C GLY A 17 18.89 3.19 -0.53
N TYR A 18 19.63 3.68 0.44
CA TYR A 18 19.45 3.27 1.83
C TYR A 18 18.11 3.76 2.36
N ASN A 19 17.38 2.89 3.08
CA ASN A 19 16.16 3.27 3.72
C ASN A 19 16.46 4.14 4.95
N THR A 20 15.70 5.23 5.14
CA THR A 20 15.80 6.13 6.30
C THR A 20 15.48 5.46 7.63
N ARG A 21 14.89 4.28 7.63
CA ARG A 21 14.66 3.43 8.82
C ARG A 21 15.93 2.81 9.38
N GLY A 22 17.10 2.96 8.73
CA GLY A 22 18.37 2.38 9.14
C GLY A 22 18.58 0.91 8.75
N VAL A 23 17.60 0.27 8.10
CA VAL A 23 17.67 -1.11 7.59
C VAL A 23 17.09 -1.19 6.18
N SER A 24 17.66 -2.09 5.36
CA SER A 24 17.20 -2.36 4.00
C SER A 24 17.37 -1.17 3.06
N TYR A 25 16.74 -1.24 1.90
CA TYR A 25 16.91 -0.32 0.78
C TYR A 25 15.56 0.18 0.28
N THR A 26 15.56 1.38 -0.31
CA THR A 26 14.48 1.87 -1.15
C THR A 26 14.71 1.42 -2.60
N PHE A 27 13.65 1.38 -3.40
CA PHE A 27 13.73 1.04 -4.82
C PHE A 27 12.76 1.92 -5.63
N GLY A 28 13.17 2.28 -6.84
CA GLY A 28 12.37 3.13 -7.74
C GLY A 28 11.44 2.33 -8.66
N HIS A 29 10.67 3.06 -9.46
CA HIS A 29 9.66 2.49 -10.37
C HIS A 29 10.27 1.58 -11.44
N GLU A 30 11.47 1.87 -11.90
CA GLU A 30 12.12 1.05 -12.93
C GLU A 30 12.54 -0.30 -12.41
N VAL A 31 12.99 -0.38 -11.15
CA VAL A 31 13.29 -1.66 -10.48
C VAL A 31 12.05 -2.54 -10.42
N ILE A 32 10.89 -1.96 -10.12
CA ILE A 32 9.61 -2.69 -10.09
C ILE A 32 9.28 -3.23 -11.49
N ARG A 33 9.38 -2.40 -12.52
CA ARG A 33 9.06 -2.81 -13.90
C ARG A 33 9.99 -3.91 -14.41
N ASP A 34 11.29 -3.79 -14.15
CA ASP A 34 12.27 -4.81 -14.51
C ASP A 34 12.02 -6.13 -13.78
N PHE A 35 11.69 -6.06 -12.48
CA PHE A 35 11.33 -7.23 -11.69
C PHE A 35 10.09 -7.94 -12.26
N LEU A 36 9.02 -7.21 -12.53
CA LEU A 36 7.78 -7.77 -13.10
C LEU A 36 8.04 -8.43 -14.45
N LYS A 37 8.81 -7.77 -15.33
CA LYS A 37 9.17 -8.30 -16.63
C LYS A 37 10.06 -9.54 -16.53
N GLN A 38 11.06 -9.53 -15.63
CA GLN A 38 11.98 -10.65 -15.46
C GLN A 38 11.27 -11.91 -14.96
N HIS A 39 10.25 -11.75 -14.11
CA HIS A 39 9.54 -12.87 -13.47
C HIS A 39 8.17 -13.17 -14.11
N ASP A 40 7.82 -12.50 -15.20
CA ASP A 40 6.52 -12.64 -15.89
C ASP A 40 5.35 -12.46 -14.91
N LEU A 41 5.39 -11.35 -14.15
CA LEU A 41 4.38 -10.97 -13.17
C LEU A 41 3.68 -9.68 -13.60
N ASP A 42 2.42 -9.52 -13.22
CA ASP A 42 1.62 -8.37 -13.58
C ASP A 42 1.69 -7.23 -12.56
N ILE A 43 1.76 -7.56 -11.27
CA ILE A 43 1.70 -6.58 -10.20
C ILE A 43 2.41 -7.05 -8.93
N VAL A 44 3.02 -6.10 -8.23
CA VAL A 44 3.51 -6.29 -6.86
C VAL A 44 2.51 -5.69 -5.87
N CYS A 45 2.05 -6.48 -4.92
CA CYS A 45 1.24 -6.02 -3.79
C CYS A 45 2.10 -5.93 -2.53
N ARG A 46 2.03 -4.81 -1.82
CA ARG A 46 2.77 -4.60 -0.57
C ARG A 46 1.95 -3.76 0.40
N ALA A 47 2.36 -3.76 1.67
CA ALA A 47 1.72 -3.02 2.76
C ALA A 47 2.78 -2.29 3.61
N HIS A 48 2.48 -1.98 4.86
CA HIS A 48 3.37 -1.37 5.84
C HIS A 48 3.66 0.12 5.58
N GLN A 49 2.79 0.77 4.85
CA GLN A 49 2.81 2.22 4.66
C GLN A 49 1.37 2.73 4.63
N VAL A 50 1.10 3.76 5.41
CA VAL A 50 -0.22 4.40 5.42
C VAL A 50 -0.45 5.09 4.08
N VAL A 51 -1.61 4.83 3.48
CA VAL A 51 -2.09 5.52 2.28
C VAL A 51 -3.50 6.03 2.53
N GLU A 52 -3.80 7.23 2.04
CA GLU A 52 -5.02 7.98 2.38
C GLU A 52 -6.30 7.21 2.03
N ASP A 53 -6.36 6.63 0.84
CA ASP A 53 -7.55 5.96 0.31
C ASP A 53 -7.62 4.45 0.61
N GLY A 54 -6.69 3.92 1.43
CA GLY A 54 -6.59 2.51 1.75
C GLY A 54 -5.83 1.69 0.72
N TYR A 55 -5.61 2.19 -0.47
CA TYR A 55 -4.74 1.63 -1.49
C TYR A 55 -4.19 2.72 -2.40
N GLU A 56 -3.02 2.49 -2.96
CA GLU A 56 -2.35 3.43 -3.86
C GLU A 56 -1.54 2.70 -4.91
N PHE A 57 -1.75 3.05 -6.18
CA PHE A 57 -0.97 2.51 -7.29
C PHE A 57 0.26 3.36 -7.57
N GLN A 58 1.36 2.68 -7.88
CA GLN A 58 2.64 3.26 -8.30
C GLN A 58 3.22 2.48 -9.49
N ALA A 59 4.31 2.99 -10.07
CA ALA A 59 5.02 2.34 -11.18
C ALA A 59 4.12 1.96 -12.35
N ALA A 60 3.31 2.90 -12.85
CA ALA A 60 2.34 2.66 -13.92
C ALA A 60 1.43 1.45 -13.63
N ARG A 61 0.94 1.33 -12.40
CA ARG A 61 0.13 0.23 -11.87
C ARG A 61 0.88 -1.09 -11.69
N GLY A 62 2.19 -1.10 -11.80
CA GLY A 62 3.01 -2.28 -11.51
C GLY A 62 3.17 -2.59 -10.02
N LEU A 63 2.85 -1.62 -9.14
CA LEU A 63 2.86 -1.81 -7.70
C LEU A 63 1.60 -1.22 -7.08
N VAL A 64 1.02 -1.92 -6.12
CA VAL A 64 -0.04 -1.40 -5.25
C VAL A 64 0.36 -1.51 -3.79
N THR A 65 0.25 -0.40 -3.08
CA THR A 65 0.31 -0.38 -1.61
C THR A 65 -1.10 -0.53 -1.07
N ILE A 66 -1.30 -1.45 -0.14
CA ILE A 66 -2.59 -1.71 0.51
C ILE A 66 -2.42 -1.49 2.01
N PHE A 67 -3.28 -0.67 2.60
CA PHE A 67 -3.29 -0.43 4.02
C PHE A 67 -4.70 -0.64 4.58
N SER A 68 -4.89 -1.60 5.47
CA SER A 68 -6.21 -2.12 5.83
C SER A 68 -6.78 -1.55 7.13
N ALA A 69 -6.02 -0.75 7.89
CA ALA A 69 -6.47 -0.18 9.15
C ALA A 69 -6.95 1.28 8.97
N PRO A 70 -8.27 1.55 8.96
CA PRO A 70 -8.78 2.91 8.89
C PRO A 70 -8.45 3.69 10.16
N ASN A 71 -8.28 5.00 10.05
CA ASN A 71 -7.94 5.90 11.16
C ASN A 71 -6.77 5.38 12.00
N TYR A 72 -5.65 5.10 11.34
CA TYR A 72 -4.50 4.43 11.95
C TYR A 72 -3.94 5.24 13.12
N CYS A 73 -3.76 4.57 14.27
CA CYS A 73 -3.33 5.17 15.55
C CYS A 73 -4.25 6.29 16.07
N GLY A 74 -5.45 6.49 15.51
CA GLY A 74 -6.30 7.64 15.82
C GLY A 74 -5.74 8.99 15.35
N GLU A 75 -4.63 8.99 14.61
CA GLU A 75 -3.92 10.18 14.13
C GLU A 75 -4.13 10.41 12.63
N PHE A 76 -4.21 9.33 11.87
CA PHE A 76 -4.41 9.38 10.42
C PHE A 76 -5.89 9.27 10.09
N ASP A 77 -6.37 10.13 9.21
CA ASP A 77 -7.76 10.09 8.70
C ASP A 77 -7.87 9.24 7.42
N ASN A 78 -7.09 8.16 7.38
CA ASN A 78 -7.02 7.27 6.23
C ASN A 78 -8.16 6.26 6.20
N ALA A 79 -8.58 5.89 5.00
CA ALA A 79 -9.42 4.73 4.78
C ALA A 79 -8.61 3.42 4.93
N GLY A 80 -9.29 2.31 5.17
CA GLY A 80 -8.73 0.98 5.09
C GLY A 80 -9.09 0.32 3.76
N GLY A 81 -8.12 -0.34 3.10
CA GLY A 81 -8.30 -1.00 1.84
C GLY A 81 -8.17 -2.52 1.92
N MET A 82 -8.90 -3.22 1.06
CA MET A 82 -8.76 -4.64 0.82
C MET A 82 -8.82 -4.91 -0.68
N MET A 83 -7.85 -5.65 -1.20
CA MET A 83 -7.82 -6.08 -2.59
C MET A 83 -8.43 -7.48 -2.71
N CYS A 84 -9.36 -7.64 -3.63
CA CYS A 84 -9.97 -8.91 -4.01
C CYS A 84 -9.45 -9.31 -5.39
N VAL A 85 -9.02 -10.55 -5.53
CA VAL A 85 -8.58 -11.13 -6.82
C VAL A 85 -9.47 -12.33 -7.09
N ASP A 86 -10.15 -12.32 -8.23
CA ASP A 86 -10.99 -13.43 -8.65
C ASP A 86 -10.20 -14.51 -9.42
N THR A 87 -10.88 -15.59 -9.81
CA THR A 87 -10.27 -16.69 -10.58
C THR A 87 -9.82 -16.30 -11.98
N GLY A 88 -10.36 -15.22 -12.54
CA GLY A 88 -9.94 -14.63 -13.81
C GLY A 88 -8.82 -13.61 -13.67
N LEU A 89 -8.24 -13.48 -12.47
CA LEU A 89 -7.21 -12.49 -12.11
C LEU A 89 -7.70 -11.04 -12.22
N CYS A 90 -9.00 -10.80 -12.22
CA CYS A 90 -9.56 -9.47 -12.07
C CYS A 90 -9.42 -8.97 -10.63
N CYS A 91 -8.82 -7.79 -10.49
CA CYS A 91 -8.60 -7.14 -9.20
C CYS A 91 -9.69 -6.10 -8.94
N SER A 92 -10.24 -6.11 -7.72
CA SER A 92 -11.18 -5.11 -7.23
C SER A 92 -10.80 -4.68 -5.83
N PHE A 93 -11.28 -3.52 -5.39
CA PHE A 93 -10.98 -2.99 -4.06
C PHE A 93 -12.25 -2.76 -3.26
N LYS A 94 -12.19 -3.08 -1.98
CA LYS A 94 -13.17 -2.65 -0.99
C LYS A 94 -12.51 -1.65 -0.05
N VAL A 95 -13.18 -0.55 0.22
CA VAL A 95 -12.66 0.55 1.02
C VAL A 95 -13.55 0.75 2.23
N LEU A 96 -12.94 0.76 3.40
CA LEU A 96 -13.58 1.08 4.68
C LEU A 96 -13.18 2.50 5.08
N ARG A 97 -14.14 3.39 5.14
CA ARG A 97 -13.90 4.75 5.62
C ARG A 97 -13.98 4.81 7.14
N PRO A 98 -13.16 5.65 7.80
CA PRO A 98 -13.25 5.83 9.24
C PRO A 98 -14.61 6.41 9.61
N MET A 99 -15.18 5.94 10.72
CA MET A 99 -16.40 6.52 11.28
C MET A 99 -16.08 7.89 11.89
N ASN A 100 -16.83 8.92 11.49
CA ASN A 100 -16.75 10.24 12.12
C ASN A 100 -17.36 10.17 13.52
N THR A 101 -16.55 9.85 14.52
CA THR A 101 -16.97 9.81 15.92
C THR A 101 -17.44 11.18 16.46
N LYS A 102 -17.11 12.28 15.79
CA LYS A 102 -17.56 13.62 16.19
C LYS A 102 -19.05 13.86 15.93
N LYS A 103 -19.64 13.27 14.89
CA LYS A 103 -21.08 13.43 14.62
C LYS A 103 -21.98 12.60 15.53
N SER A 104 -21.52 11.43 15.98
CA SER A 104 -22.30 10.58 16.87
C SER A 104 -22.42 11.14 18.31
N HIS A 105 -21.49 11.99 18.74
CA HIS A 105 -21.59 12.66 20.04
C HIS A 105 -22.47 13.92 19.99
N GLU A 106 -22.53 14.65 18.88
CA GLU A 106 -23.42 15.80 18.73
C GLU A 106 -24.87 15.36 18.59
N GLU A 107 -25.17 14.31 17.82
CA GLU A 107 -26.53 13.76 17.71
C GLU A 107 -27.03 13.13 19.01
N ALA A 108 -26.16 12.59 19.85
CA ALA A 108 -26.54 12.03 21.16
C ALA A 108 -26.80 13.12 22.22
N VAL A 109 -26.22 14.30 22.07
CA VAL A 109 -26.43 15.44 22.99
C VAL A 109 -27.66 16.25 22.60
N GLU A 110 -28.07 16.26 21.33
CA GLU A 110 -29.31 16.94 20.89
C GLU A 110 -30.58 16.06 21.08
N ALA A 111 -30.43 14.77 21.36
CA ALA A 111 -31.57 13.86 21.58
C ALA A 111 -32.07 13.80 23.04
N ASP A 112 -31.40 14.44 23.98
CA ASP A 112 -31.78 14.62 25.37
C ASP A 112 -32.37 16.01 25.61
#